data_0ff1b009527251ab68568453b9c1053d
#
_entry.id   0ff1b009527251ab68568453b9c1053d
#
_cell.length_a   1.000
_cell.length_b   1.000
_cell.length_c   1.000
_cell.angle_alpha   90.00
_cell.angle_beta   90.00
_cell.angle_gamma   90.00
#
_symmetry.space_group_name_H-M   'P 1'
#
loop_
_entity.id
_entity.type
_entity.pdbx_description
1 polymer ?
#
loop_
_entity_poly.entity_id
_entity_poly.type
_entity_poly.pdbx_seq_one_letter_code
_entity_poly.pdbx_strand_id
1 'polypeptide(L)'
;MNICFIMIAIMVLSFIIQQMLQSRFNKYSKVGLPNGMSGAEVAQKMLRDHGIYDVKVVPTNGMLTDHFNPQTKTVALSEGVYASRSVAAAAVAAHECGHAVQHAYGYAPLRMRSALVPMVSFASNIVQWVLLLGVIMINSFPGLLWFGIILFATTTLFSFITLPVEINASTRAISWLTQSGITDAQTRPMAIDALKWAAYTYVVAALGSLATLLYYIGLARRD
;
A
#
# COMPACT_ATOMS: atom_id res chain seq x y z
N MET A 1 -7.41 -5.16 -28.29
CA MET A 1 -7.93 -4.11 -27.36
C MET A 1 -6.94 -2.95 -27.38
N ASN A 2 -7.39 -1.72 -27.55
CA ASN A 2 -6.48 -0.56 -27.65
C ASN A 2 -5.94 -0.21 -26.26
N ILE A 3 -4.61 0.04 -26.13
CA ILE A 3 -3.96 0.43 -24.86
C ILE A 3 -4.64 1.62 -24.21
N CYS A 4 -5.10 2.58 -25.02
CA CYS A 4 -5.79 3.78 -24.52
C CYS A 4 -7.04 3.43 -23.68
N PHE A 5 -7.83 2.44 -24.08
CA PHE A 5 -8.98 2.01 -23.30
C PHE A 5 -8.59 1.37 -21.98
N ILE A 6 -7.53 0.55 -21.98
CA ILE A 6 -6.99 -0.04 -20.74
C ILE A 6 -6.53 1.06 -19.80
N MET A 7 -5.72 1.99 -20.30
CA MET A 7 -5.18 3.10 -19.50
C MET A 7 -6.28 4.00 -18.94
N ILE A 8 -7.28 4.35 -19.75
CA ILE A 8 -8.42 5.16 -19.30
C ILE A 8 -9.21 4.41 -18.22
N ALA A 9 -9.51 3.13 -18.43
CA ALA A 9 -10.24 2.32 -17.44
C ALA A 9 -9.50 2.23 -16.11
N ILE A 10 -8.18 1.97 -16.12
CA ILE A 10 -7.34 1.92 -14.91
C ILE A 10 -7.31 3.30 -14.24
N MET A 11 -7.16 4.38 -15.01
CA MET A 11 -7.12 5.75 -14.48
C MET A 11 -8.44 6.11 -13.79
N VAL A 12 -9.58 5.86 -14.44
CA VAL A 12 -10.91 6.13 -13.87
C VAL A 12 -11.14 5.32 -12.60
N LEU A 13 -10.81 4.02 -12.62
CA LEU A 13 -10.98 3.16 -11.46
C LEU A 13 -10.08 3.59 -10.30
N SER A 14 -8.82 3.91 -10.58
CA SER A 14 -7.88 4.45 -9.57
C SER A 14 -8.38 5.76 -8.98
N PHE A 15 -8.90 6.67 -9.81
CA PHE A 15 -9.47 7.93 -9.36
C PHE A 15 -10.68 7.70 -8.44
N ILE A 16 -11.62 6.82 -8.83
CA ILE A 16 -12.80 6.50 -8.01
C ILE A 16 -12.37 5.95 -6.65
N ILE A 17 -11.43 5.00 -6.63
CA ILE A 17 -10.96 4.39 -5.38
C ILE A 17 -10.25 5.42 -4.50
N GLN A 18 -9.42 6.29 -5.08
CA GLN A 18 -8.75 7.36 -4.34
C GLN A 18 -9.75 8.35 -3.73
N GLN A 19 -10.79 8.74 -4.47
CA GLN A 19 -11.85 9.60 -3.97
C GLN A 19 -12.64 8.92 -2.83
N MET A 20 -12.93 7.64 -2.97
CA MET A 20 -13.62 6.87 -1.93
C MET A 20 -12.77 6.74 -0.67
N LEU A 21 -11.47 6.43 -0.81
CA LEU A 21 -10.53 6.39 0.31
C LEU A 21 -10.51 7.73 1.06
N GLN A 22 -10.32 8.84 0.34
CA GLN A 22 -10.30 10.18 0.92
C GLN A 22 -11.62 10.53 1.61
N SER A 23 -12.75 10.20 0.98
CA SER A 23 -14.08 10.42 1.55
C SER A 23 -14.29 9.63 2.85
N ARG A 24 -13.89 8.34 2.88
CA ARG A 24 -13.99 7.50 4.08
C ARG A 24 -13.06 7.98 5.20
N PHE A 25 -11.83 8.33 4.86
CA PHE A 25 -10.90 8.89 5.82
C PHE A 25 -11.46 10.18 6.42
N ASN A 26 -11.93 11.14 5.60
CA ASN A 26 -12.54 12.40 6.07
C ASN A 26 -13.80 12.17 6.90
N LYS A 27 -14.61 11.16 6.58
CA LYS A 27 -15.79 10.79 7.35
C LYS A 27 -15.40 10.27 8.73
N TYR A 28 -14.46 9.34 8.81
CA TYR A 28 -14.10 8.66 10.05
C TYR A 28 -13.08 9.42 10.90
N SER A 29 -12.44 10.45 10.33
CA SER A 29 -11.62 11.39 11.11
C SER A 29 -12.44 12.29 12.03
N LYS A 30 -13.76 12.38 11.78
CA LYS A 30 -14.71 13.14 12.61
C LYS A 30 -15.36 12.29 13.70
N VAL A 31 -15.13 10.99 13.71
CA VAL A 31 -15.69 10.06 14.70
C VAL A 31 -14.62 9.77 15.75
N GLY A 32 -14.90 10.21 16.99
CA GLY A 32 -13.99 9.99 18.12
C GLY A 32 -13.91 8.52 18.53
N LEU A 33 -12.75 8.13 19.07
CA LEU A 33 -12.60 6.84 19.71
C LEU A 33 -13.30 6.81 21.08
N PRO A 34 -13.92 5.69 21.48
CA PRO A 34 -14.56 5.57 22.80
C PRO A 34 -13.62 5.83 23.97
N ASN A 35 -12.36 5.44 23.85
CA ASN A 35 -11.34 5.60 24.90
C ASN A 35 -10.52 6.90 24.78
N GLY A 36 -10.79 7.74 23.77
CA GLY A 36 -10.12 9.02 23.56
C GLY A 36 -8.62 8.94 23.27
N MET A 37 -8.06 7.80 22.86
CA MET A 37 -6.65 7.67 22.51
C MET A 37 -6.33 8.36 21.17
N SER A 38 -5.19 9.01 21.10
CA SER A 38 -4.62 9.52 19.84
C SER A 38 -4.01 8.38 19.01
N GLY A 39 -3.79 8.63 17.69
CA GLY A 39 -3.11 7.67 16.84
C GLY A 39 -1.72 7.28 17.37
N ALA A 40 -0.97 8.22 17.92
CA ALA A 40 0.33 7.94 18.54
C ALA A 40 0.21 7.01 19.77
N GLU A 41 -0.78 7.26 20.64
CA GLU A 41 -1.03 6.42 21.81
C GLU A 41 -1.49 5.01 21.40
N VAL A 42 -2.33 4.90 20.35
CA VAL A 42 -2.75 3.62 19.75
C VAL A 42 -1.54 2.84 19.23
N ALA A 43 -0.67 3.50 18.44
CA ALA A 43 0.54 2.88 17.90
C ALA A 43 1.46 2.39 19.02
N GLN A 44 1.76 3.23 20.01
CA GLN A 44 2.61 2.86 21.14
C GLN A 44 2.02 1.69 21.95
N LYS A 45 0.70 1.68 22.14
CA LYS A 45 0.03 0.57 22.83
C LYS A 45 0.13 -0.72 22.04
N MET A 46 -0.13 -0.69 20.72
CA MET A 46 -0.06 -1.87 19.86
C MET A 46 1.35 -2.47 19.84
N LEU A 47 2.38 -1.64 19.72
CA LEU A 47 3.78 -2.11 19.76
C LEU A 47 4.10 -2.79 21.09
N ARG A 48 3.73 -2.18 22.22
CA ARG A 48 3.94 -2.77 23.56
C ARG A 48 3.20 -4.09 23.75
N ASP A 49 1.94 -4.14 23.31
CA ASP A 49 1.11 -5.37 23.44
C ASP A 49 1.69 -6.53 22.62
N HIS A 50 2.49 -6.24 21.56
CA HIS A 50 3.22 -7.24 20.78
C HIS A 50 4.68 -7.45 21.24
N GLY A 51 5.10 -6.85 22.35
CA GLY A 51 6.48 -6.98 22.88
C GLY A 51 7.55 -6.26 22.05
N ILE A 52 7.15 -5.26 21.23
CA ILE A 52 8.04 -4.47 20.39
C ILE A 52 8.37 -3.15 21.09
N TYR A 53 9.59 -3.06 21.65
CA TYR A 53 10.03 -1.91 22.45
C TYR A 53 11.08 -1.05 21.72
N ASP A 54 11.63 -1.52 20.63
CA ASP A 54 12.71 -0.90 19.87
C ASP A 54 12.22 -0.07 18.66
N VAL A 55 10.90 -0.01 18.45
CA VAL A 55 10.27 0.81 17.43
C VAL A 55 9.71 2.09 18.04
N LYS A 56 10.12 3.25 17.48
CA LYS A 56 9.68 4.58 17.92
C LYS A 56 8.48 5.05 17.09
N VAL A 57 7.54 5.75 17.73
CA VAL A 57 6.43 6.42 17.05
C VAL A 57 6.76 7.91 16.97
N VAL A 58 6.82 8.44 15.74
CA VAL A 58 7.23 9.83 15.47
C VAL A 58 6.21 10.53 14.56
N PRO A 59 6.03 11.85 14.69
CA PRO A 59 5.26 12.61 13.72
C PRO A 59 6.01 12.76 12.40
N THR A 60 5.27 12.86 11.29
CA THR A 60 5.82 13.20 9.97
C THR A 60 4.95 14.25 9.29
N ASN A 61 5.56 15.09 8.45
CA ASN A 61 4.87 16.12 7.70
C ASN A 61 4.13 15.53 6.49
N GLY A 62 3.04 16.19 6.10
CA GLY A 62 2.23 15.82 4.94
C GLY A 62 0.98 15.04 5.32
N MET A 63 0.11 14.81 4.32
CA MET A 63 -1.11 14.00 4.46
C MET A 63 -0.87 12.63 3.83
N LEU A 64 -1.32 11.57 4.49
CA LEU A 64 -1.18 10.19 4.00
C LEU A 64 0.30 9.77 3.78
N THR A 65 1.19 10.29 4.61
CA THR A 65 2.62 9.97 4.63
C THR A 65 2.98 8.96 5.72
N ASP A 66 1.95 8.38 6.32
CA ASP A 66 2.08 7.37 7.37
C ASP A 66 2.84 6.16 6.83
N HIS A 67 3.84 5.68 7.58
CA HIS A 67 4.61 4.50 7.19
C HIS A 67 5.41 3.90 8.33
N PHE A 68 5.69 2.61 8.23
CA PHE A 68 6.72 1.94 9.04
C PHE A 68 8.04 1.86 8.27
N ASN A 69 9.13 2.33 8.88
CA ASN A 69 10.47 2.19 8.35
C ASN A 69 11.27 1.14 9.16
N PRO A 70 11.57 -0.03 8.57
CA PRO A 70 12.29 -1.09 9.27
C PRO A 70 13.77 -0.78 9.52
N GLN A 71 14.39 0.10 8.71
CA GLN A 71 15.80 0.45 8.85
C GLN A 71 16.03 1.37 10.05
N THR A 72 15.16 2.37 10.21
CA THR A 72 15.21 3.32 11.33
C THR A 72 14.41 2.85 12.53
N LYS A 73 13.66 1.74 12.40
CA LYS A 73 12.73 1.22 13.40
C LYS A 73 11.77 2.30 13.89
N THR A 74 11.08 2.94 12.95
CA THR A 74 10.13 4.01 13.24
C THR A 74 8.79 3.77 12.57
N VAL A 75 7.72 4.00 13.32
CA VAL A 75 6.36 4.23 12.79
C VAL A 75 6.19 5.75 12.72
N ALA A 76 6.22 6.28 11.50
CA ALA A 76 6.01 7.69 11.23
C ALA A 76 4.54 7.93 10.92
N LEU A 77 3.89 8.84 11.65
CA LEU A 77 2.46 9.16 11.51
C LEU A 77 2.31 10.62 11.11
N SER A 78 1.50 10.88 10.10
CA SER A 78 1.14 12.23 9.67
C SER A 78 0.45 13.00 10.81
N GLU A 79 0.52 14.33 10.79
CA GLU A 79 -0.06 15.17 11.86
C GLU A 79 -1.55 14.86 12.09
N GLY A 80 -2.30 14.64 10.99
CA GLY A 80 -3.72 14.28 11.03
C GLY A 80 -4.01 12.91 11.64
N VAL A 81 -2.98 12.05 11.80
CA VAL A 81 -3.07 10.74 12.44
C VAL A 81 -2.43 10.77 13.83
N TYR A 82 -1.23 11.35 13.96
CA TYR A 82 -0.43 11.32 15.18
C TYR A 82 -1.19 11.87 16.40
N ALA A 83 -1.74 13.08 16.29
CA ALA A 83 -2.43 13.76 17.37
C ALA A 83 -3.95 13.50 17.40
N SER A 84 -4.54 13.02 16.31
CA SER A 84 -5.98 12.82 16.18
C SER A 84 -6.48 11.66 17.02
N ARG A 85 -7.65 11.87 17.65
CA ARG A 85 -8.33 10.89 18.52
C ARG A 85 -9.51 10.22 17.82
N SER A 86 -9.38 9.99 16.53
CA SER A 86 -10.45 9.49 15.66
C SER A 86 -10.27 8.02 15.26
N VAL A 87 -11.39 7.43 14.82
CA VAL A 87 -11.40 6.06 14.30
C VAL A 87 -10.45 5.91 13.10
N ALA A 88 -10.40 6.91 12.19
CA ALA A 88 -9.49 6.88 11.06
C ALA A 88 -8.03 6.88 11.52
N ALA A 89 -7.67 7.74 12.48
CA ALA A 89 -6.32 7.81 13.01
C ALA A 89 -5.89 6.49 13.69
N ALA A 90 -6.78 5.89 14.47
CA ALA A 90 -6.51 4.59 15.10
C ALA A 90 -6.31 3.48 14.07
N ALA A 91 -7.14 3.45 13.02
CA ALA A 91 -7.05 2.44 11.95
C ALA A 91 -5.71 2.54 11.21
N VAL A 92 -5.28 3.75 10.81
CA VAL A 92 -4.01 4.00 10.12
C VAL A 92 -2.83 3.69 11.05
N ALA A 93 -2.82 4.22 12.27
CA ALA A 93 -1.75 3.98 13.23
C ALA A 93 -1.56 2.48 13.54
N ALA A 94 -2.65 1.73 13.72
CA ALA A 94 -2.61 0.29 13.92
C ALA A 94 -2.14 -0.45 12.65
N HIS A 95 -2.49 0.02 11.46
CA HIS A 95 -2.02 -0.55 10.19
C HIS A 95 -0.49 -0.44 10.06
N GLU A 96 0.08 0.73 10.32
CA GLU A 96 1.54 0.91 10.29
C GLU A 96 2.26 0.08 11.36
N CYS A 97 1.66 -0.07 12.54
CA CYS A 97 2.13 -1.03 13.53
C CYS A 97 1.99 -2.47 13.07
N GLY A 98 0.98 -2.79 12.25
CA GLY A 98 0.83 -4.09 11.59
C GLY A 98 2.06 -4.46 10.77
N HIS A 99 2.67 -3.51 10.05
CA HIS A 99 3.94 -3.70 9.36
C HIS A 99 5.13 -3.90 10.32
N ALA A 100 5.16 -3.18 11.44
CA ALA A 100 6.18 -3.41 12.46
C ALA A 100 6.08 -4.83 13.07
N VAL A 101 4.86 -5.29 13.32
CA VAL A 101 4.58 -6.66 13.79
C VAL A 101 4.98 -7.70 12.73
N GLN A 102 4.66 -7.48 11.46
CA GLN A 102 5.11 -8.34 10.36
C GLN A 102 6.64 -8.44 10.32
N HIS A 103 7.33 -7.31 10.47
CA HIS A 103 8.79 -7.26 10.49
C HIS A 103 9.36 -8.04 11.68
N ALA A 104 8.85 -7.78 12.89
CA ALA A 104 9.30 -8.43 14.12
C ALA A 104 9.13 -9.97 14.10
N TYR A 105 8.02 -10.44 13.51
CA TYR A 105 7.74 -11.88 13.37
C TYR A 105 8.27 -12.51 12.07
N GLY A 106 9.04 -11.78 11.28
CA GLY A 106 9.69 -12.33 10.07
C GLY A 106 8.72 -12.79 9.00
N TYR A 107 7.60 -12.06 8.80
CA TYR A 107 6.57 -12.40 7.79
C TYR A 107 7.18 -12.52 6.39
N ALA A 108 7.12 -13.73 5.81
CA ALA A 108 7.83 -14.04 4.57
C ALA A 108 7.47 -13.12 3.38
N PRO A 109 6.20 -12.77 3.10
CA PRO A 109 5.88 -11.83 2.01
C PRO A 109 6.48 -10.45 2.21
N LEU A 110 6.58 -9.92 3.45
CA LEU A 110 7.23 -8.64 3.70
C LEU A 110 8.74 -8.69 3.43
N ARG A 111 9.40 -9.80 3.79
CA ARG A 111 10.82 -10.00 3.47
C ARG A 111 11.07 -10.09 1.97
N MET A 112 10.20 -10.82 1.24
CA MET A 112 10.25 -10.90 -0.23
C MET A 112 10.06 -9.51 -0.86
N ARG A 113 9.05 -8.74 -0.41
CA ARG A 113 8.83 -7.36 -0.85
C ARG A 113 10.10 -6.51 -0.64
N SER A 114 10.66 -6.55 0.56
CA SER A 114 11.85 -5.75 0.92
C SER A 114 13.07 -6.14 0.07
N ALA A 115 13.28 -7.41 -0.20
CA ALA A 115 14.39 -7.90 -1.05
C ALA A 115 14.24 -7.45 -2.52
N LEU A 116 13.01 -7.26 -3.01
CA LEU A 116 12.76 -6.83 -4.38
C LEU A 116 12.87 -5.31 -4.58
N VAL A 117 12.80 -4.50 -3.50
CA VAL A 117 12.81 -3.03 -3.59
C VAL A 117 13.97 -2.47 -4.42
N PRO A 118 15.25 -2.87 -4.26
CA PRO A 118 16.34 -2.31 -5.05
C PRO A 118 16.19 -2.58 -6.56
N MET A 119 15.80 -3.81 -6.92
CA MET A 119 15.58 -4.21 -8.31
C MET A 119 14.40 -3.48 -8.93
N VAL A 120 13.29 -3.38 -8.19
CA VAL A 120 12.08 -2.69 -8.66
C VAL A 120 12.31 -1.18 -8.78
N SER A 121 13.05 -0.57 -7.85
CA SER A 121 13.42 0.85 -7.94
C SER A 121 14.24 1.13 -9.20
N PHE A 122 15.24 0.29 -9.49
CA PHE A 122 16.00 0.41 -10.74
C PHE A 122 15.09 0.24 -11.96
N ALA A 123 14.30 -0.84 -12.02
CA ALA A 123 13.40 -1.12 -13.13
C ALA A 123 12.39 0.03 -13.36
N SER A 124 11.78 0.57 -12.30
CA SER A 124 10.78 1.63 -12.39
C SER A 124 11.33 2.93 -12.97
N ASN A 125 12.61 3.24 -12.76
CA ASN A 125 13.24 4.45 -13.28
C ASN A 125 13.45 4.41 -14.80
N ILE A 126 13.62 3.23 -15.39
CA ILE A 126 13.98 3.09 -16.81
C ILE A 126 12.90 2.44 -17.66
N VAL A 127 12.00 1.65 -17.07
CA VAL A 127 11.03 0.80 -17.78
C VAL A 127 10.17 1.58 -18.76
N GLN A 128 9.74 2.77 -18.38
CA GLN A 128 8.88 3.61 -19.23
C GLN A 128 9.59 4.00 -20.55
N TRP A 129 10.86 4.38 -20.45
CA TRP A 129 11.67 4.75 -21.60
C TRP A 129 12.02 3.54 -22.47
N VAL A 130 12.35 2.42 -21.84
CA VAL A 130 12.65 1.17 -22.55
C VAL A 130 11.44 0.65 -23.31
N LEU A 131 10.25 0.66 -22.71
CA LEU A 131 9.00 0.28 -23.37
C LEU A 131 8.65 1.23 -24.51
N LEU A 132 8.77 2.54 -24.31
CA LEU A 132 8.51 3.53 -25.36
C LEU A 132 9.42 3.33 -26.59
N LEU A 133 10.73 3.23 -26.35
CA LEU A 133 11.69 2.98 -27.43
C LEU A 133 11.50 1.59 -28.05
N GLY A 134 11.18 0.57 -27.24
CA GLY A 134 10.88 -0.78 -27.70
C GLY A 134 9.69 -0.84 -28.66
N VAL A 135 8.63 -0.05 -28.40
CA VAL A 135 7.47 0.05 -29.29
C VAL A 135 7.84 0.79 -30.59
N ILE A 136 8.62 1.88 -30.52
CA ILE A 136 9.05 2.64 -31.70
C ILE A 136 9.95 1.78 -32.60
N MET A 137 10.81 0.97 -31.99
CA MET A 137 11.82 0.16 -32.70
C MET A 137 11.38 -1.29 -32.91
N ILE A 138 10.10 -1.62 -32.78
CA ILE A 138 9.61 -3.00 -32.78
C ILE A 138 10.04 -3.78 -34.03
N ASN A 139 9.98 -3.13 -35.20
CA ASN A 139 10.35 -3.74 -36.49
C ASN A 139 11.88 -3.85 -36.71
N SER A 140 12.67 -2.99 -36.04
CA SER A 140 14.12 -2.94 -36.24
C SER A 140 14.89 -3.69 -35.15
N PHE A 141 14.41 -3.61 -33.91
CA PHE A 141 15.05 -4.23 -32.74
C PHE A 141 14.02 -4.72 -31.70
N PRO A 142 13.27 -5.80 -32.01
CA PRO A 142 12.20 -6.32 -31.16
C PRO A 142 12.67 -6.76 -29.77
N GLY A 143 13.95 -7.11 -29.62
CA GLY A 143 14.55 -7.47 -28.34
C GLY A 143 14.46 -6.36 -27.28
N LEU A 144 14.43 -5.09 -27.69
CA LEU A 144 14.29 -3.97 -26.75
C LEU A 144 12.91 -3.97 -26.08
N LEU A 145 11.86 -4.26 -26.83
CA LEU A 145 10.50 -4.37 -26.26
C LEU A 145 10.43 -5.55 -25.28
N TRP A 146 10.98 -6.71 -25.61
CA TRP A 146 11.03 -7.85 -24.70
C TRP A 146 11.80 -7.55 -23.43
N PHE A 147 12.92 -6.83 -23.51
CA PHE A 147 13.65 -6.37 -22.34
C PHE A 147 12.80 -5.45 -21.45
N GLY A 148 12.07 -4.50 -22.05
CA GLY A 148 11.11 -3.64 -21.33
C GLY A 148 9.99 -4.44 -20.67
N ILE A 149 9.46 -5.45 -21.33
CA ILE A 149 8.43 -6.36 -20.78
C ILE A 149 8.97 -7.11 -19.55
N ILE A 150 10.20 -7.61 -19.59
CA ILE A 150 10.83 -8.29 -18.43
C ILE A 150 10.98 -7.32 -17.26
N LEU A 151 11.48 -6.12 -17.50
CA LEU A 151 11.57 -5.08 -16.46
C LEU A 151 10.19 -4.75 -15.88
N PHE A 152 9.18 -4.60 -16.73
CA PHE A 152 7.82 -4.31 -16.28
C PHE A 152 7.19 -5.49 -15.52
N ALA A 153 7.51 -6.73 -15.89
CA ALA A 153 7.07 -7.92 -15.17
C ALA A 153 7.59 -7.95 -13.74
N THR A 154 8.79 -7.41 -13.46
CA THR A 154 9.32 -7.34 -12.08
C THR A 154 8.50 -6.37 -11.22
N THR A 155 8.07 -5.22 -11.77
CA THR A 155 7.21 -4.26 -11.06
C THR A 155 5.80 -4.82 -10.86
N THR A 156 5.28 -5.57 -11.83
CA THR A 156 4.00 -6.28 -11.70
C THR A 156 4.06 -7.33 -10.60
N LEU A 157 5.10 -8.16 -10.57
CA LEU A 157 5.32 -9.16 -9.53
C LEU A 157 5.39 -8.50 -8.14
N PHE A 158 6.12 -7.39 -8.02
CA PHE A 158 6.19 -6.63 -6.77
C PHE A 158 4.82 -6.16 -6.29
N SER A 159 3.95 -5.69 -7.19
CA SER A 159 2.59 -5.28 -6.85
C SER A 159 1.77 -6.43 -6.28
N PHE A 160 1.90 -7.64 -6.87
CA PHE A 160 1.21 -8.84 -6.36
C PHE A 160 1.77 -9.35 -5.02
N ILE A 161 3.09 -9.25 -4.80
CA ILE A 161 3.70 -9.58 -3.50
C ILE A 161 3.30 -8.57 -2.42
N THR A 162 3.08 -7.32 -2.79
CA THR A 162 2.64 -6.26 -1.87
C THR A 162 1.22 -6.49 -1.36
N LEU A 163 0.30 -7.03 -2.17
CA LEU A 163 -1.09 -7.28 -1.77
C LEU A 163 -1.25 -8.09 -0.47
N PRO A 164 -0.67 -9.29 -0.32
CA PRO A 164 -0.79 -10.05 0.92
C PRO A 164 -0.13 -9.35 2.11
N VAL A 165 0.88 -8.52 1.89
CA VAL A 165 1.52 -7.72 2.95
C VAL A 165 0.52 -6.70 3.51
N GLU A 166 -0.11 -5.92 2.63
CA GLU A 166 -1.06 -4.86 3.01
C GLU A 166 -2.34 -5.43 3.63
N ILE A 167 -2.89 -6.50 3.05
CA ILE A 167 -4.08 -7.18 3.59
C ILE A 167 -3.77 -7.76 4.98
N ASN A 168 -2.62 -8.38 5.17
CA ASN A 168 -2.25 -8.96 6.46
C ASN A 168 -1.97 -7.88 7.52
N ALA A 169 -1.32 -6.75 7.16
CA ALA A 169 -1.15 -5.62 8.08
C ALA A 169 -2.50 -5.06 8.54
N SER A 170 -3.43 -4.83 7.61
CA SER A 170 -4.79 -4.38 7.91
C SER A 170 -5.56 -5.39 8.78
N THR A 171 -5.44 -6.69 8.50
CA THR A 171 -6.10 -7.74 9.29
C THR A 171 -5.58 -7.76 10.73
N ARG A 172 -4.25 -7.66 10.92
CA ARG A 172 -3.62 -7.55 12.25
C ARG A 172 -4.10 -6.32 12.99
N ALA A 173 -4.15 -5.17 12.31
CA ALA A 173 -4.65 -3.91 12.88
C ALA A 173 -6.07 -4.05 13.40
N ILE A 174 -7.00 -4.53 12.57
CA ILE A 174 -8.42 -4.69 12.95
C ILE A 174 -8.59 -5.71 14.07
N SER A 175 -7.88 -6.84 14.00
CA SER A 175 -7.93 -7.87 15.04
C SER A 175 -7.49 -7.30 16.38
N TRP A 176 -6.34 -6.60 16.41
CA TRP A 176 -5.82 -6.01 17.63
C TRP A 176 -6.70 -4.87 18.17
N LEU A 177 -7.16 -3.93 17.31
CA LEU A 177 -8.08 -2.85 17.71
C LEU A 177 -9.35 -3.39 18.38
N THR A 178 -9.85 -4.52 17.90
CA THR A 178 -11.05 -5.18 18.44
C THR A 178 -10.73 -5.87 19.78
N GLN A 179 -9.65 -6.64 19.86
CA GLN A 179 -9.27 -7.40 21.06
C GLN A 179 -8.84 -6.51 22.22
N SER A 180 -8.22 -5.38 21.92
CA SER A 180 -7.78 -4.39 22.91
C SER A 180 -8.90 -3.45 23.38
N GLY A 181 -10.13 -3.58 22.83
CA GLY A 181 -11.27 -2.74 23.17
C GLY A 181 -11.12 -1.27 22.73
N ILE A 182 -10.21 -0.97 21.80
CA ILE A 182 -10.04 0.40 21.26
C ILE A 182 -11.20 0.74 20.33
N THR A 183 -11.69 -0.24 19.58
CA THR A 183 -12.92 -0.12 18.79
C THR A 183 -14.04 -0.95 19.40
N ASP A 184 -15.24 -0.40 19.39
CA ASP A 184 -16.47 -1.05 19.82
C ASP A 184 -17.32 -1.55 18.63
N ALA A 185 -18.56 -2.01 18.90
CA ALA A 185 -19.48 -2.50 17.88
C ALA A 185 -19.85 -1.44 16.83
N GLN A 186 -19.79 -0.15 17.15
CA GLN A 186 -20.11 0.95 16.24
C GLN A 186 -18.90 1.42 15.45
N THR A 187 -17.72 1.50 16.04
CA THR A 187 -16.50 2.05 15.45
C THR A 187 -15.68 1.00 14.68
N ARG A 188 -15.76 -0.28 15.06
CA ARG A 188 -15.09 -1.38 14.35
C ARG A 188 -15.43 -1.45 12.85
N PRO A 189 -16.72 -1.40 12.42
CA PRO A 189 -17.05 -1.41 11.00
C PRO A 189 -16.45 -0.20 10.24
N MET A 190 -16.30 0.96 10.89
CA MET A 190 -15.71 2.15 10.31
C MET A 190 -14.20 1.99 10.08
N ALA A 191 -13.49 1.40 11.03
CA ALA A 191 -12.07 1.08 10.89
C ALA A 191 -11.83 0.05 9.77
N ILE A 192 -12.66 -0.98 9.69
CA ILE A 192 -12.63 -1.97 8.60
C ILE A 192 -12.85 -1.30 7.25
N ASP A 193 -13.88 -0.44 7.12
CA ASP A 193 -14.19 0.24 5.87
C ASP A 193 -13.06 1.17 5.42
N ALA A 194 -12.43 1.91 6.35
CA ALA A 194 -11.28 2.76 6.05
C ALA A 194 -10.11 1.95 5.48
N LEU A 195 -9.70 0.87 6.14
CA LEU A 195 -8.57 0.03 5.69
C LEU A 195 -8.89 -0.78 4.44
N LYS A 196 -10.15 -1.16 4.22
CA LYS A 196 -10.61 -1.82 3.00
C LYS A 196 -10.44 -0.94 1.77
N TRP A 197 -10.80 0.34 1.84
CA TRP A 197 -10.60 1.27 0.73
C TRP A 197 -9.12 1.56 0.48
N ALA A 198 -8.28 1.58 1.52
CA ALA A 198 -6.83 1.63 1.37
C ALA A 198 -6.30 0.38 0.64
N ALA A 199 -6.75 -0.83 1.01
CA ALA A 199 -6.35 -2.06 0.34
C ALA A 199 -6.77 -2.11 -1.14
N TYR A 200 -7.90 -1.54 -1.51
CA TYR A 200 -8.34 -1.49 -2.91
C TYR A 200 -7.41 -0.67 -3.81
N THR A 201 -6.66 0.30 -3.30
CA THR A 201 -5.64 1.01 -4.08
C THR A 201 -4.56 0.06 -4.59
N TYR A 202 -4.12 -0.88 -3.75
CA TYR A 202 -3.14 -1.92 -4.13
C TYR A 202 -3.72 -2.95 -5.10
N VAL A 203 -5.00 -3.32 -4.93
CA VAL A 203 -5.68 -4.24 -5.86
C VAL A 203 -5.74 -3.65 -7.26
N VAL A 204 -6.15 -2.38 -7.39
CA VAL A 204 -6.21 -1.72 -8.70
C VAL A 204 -4.83 -1.54 -9.31
N ALA A 205 -3.81 -1.20 -8.51
CA ALA A 205 -2.45 -1.10 -8.99
C ALA A 205 -1.94 -2.45 -9.54
N ALA A 206 -2.19 -3.56 -8.82
CA ALA A 206 -1.79 -4.89 -9.26
C ALA A 206 -2.52 -5.35 -10.52
N LEU A 207 -3.85 -5.18 -10.58
CA LEU A 207 -4.64 -5.54 -11.75
C LEU A 207 -4.32 -4.66 -12.97
N GLY A 208 -4.10 -3.37 -12.74
CA GLY A 208 -3.70 -2.41 -13.78
C GLY A 208 -2.33 -2.74 -14.37
N SER A 209 -1.35 -3.07 -13.52
CA SER A 209 -0.03 -3.49 -13.98
C SER A 209 -0.10 -4.80 -14.76
N LEU A 210 -0.90 -5.77 -14.32
CA LEU A 210 -1.09 -7.03 -15.05
C LEU A 210 -1.74 -6.80 -16.42
N ALA A 211 -2.80 -6.00 -16.49
CA ALA A 211 -3.47 -5.69 -17.75
C ALA A 211 -2.52 -5.01 -18.74
N THR A 212 -1.68 -4.09 -18.26
CA THR A 212 -0.67 -3.41 -19.06
C THR A 212 0.44 -4.37 -19.52
N LEU A 213 0.89 -5.27 -18.64
CA LEU A 213 1.88 -6.31 -18.98
C LEU A 213 1.37 -7.22 -20.09
N LEU A 214 0.15 -7.72 -19.95
CA LEU A 214 -0.48 -8.59 -20.95
C LEU A 214 -0.66 -7.87 -22.31
N TYR A 215 -0.94 -6.57 -22.29
CA TYR A 215 -1.01 -5.77 -23.51
C TYR A 215 0.35 -5.75 -24.24
N TYR A 216 1.47 -5.44 -23.53
CA TYR A 216 2.79 -5.39 -24.14
C TYR A 216 3.27 -6.77 -24.66
N ILE A 217 2.97 -7.84 -23.90
CA ILE A 217 3.22 -9.22 -24.36
C ILE A 217 2.44 -9.52 -25.64
N GLY A 218 1.15 -9.12 -25.69
CA GLY A 218 0.32 -9.29 -26.87
C GLY A 218 0.79 -8.47 -28.08
N LEU A 219 1.38 -7.29 -27.84
CA LEU A 219 1.99 -6.46 -28.87
C LEU A 219 3.25 -7.12 -29.43
N ALA A 220 4.16 -7.56 -28.55
CA ALA A 220 5.43 -8.19 -28.92
C ALA A 220 5.29 -9.57 -29.64
N ARG A 221 4.12 -10.22 -29.56
CA ARG A 221 3.82 -11.50 -30.22
C ARG A 221 3.16 -11.36 -31.60
N ARG A 222 2.80 -10.15 -32.00
CA ARG A 222 2.11 -9.90 -33.28
C ARG A 222 3.07 -9.71 -34.45
N ASP A 223 4.33 -9.51 -34.13
CA ASP A 223 5.46 -9.44 -35.06
C ASP A 223 6.35 -10.69 -34.92
#